data_f97334d84dc9eb9db25539f2ba6a1fdf
#
_entry.id   f97334d84dc9eb9db25539f2ba6a1fdf
#
_cell.length_a   1.000
_cell.length_b   1.000
_cell.length_c   1.000
_cell.angle_alpha   90.00
_cell.angle_beta   90.00
_cell.angle_gamma   90.00
#
_symmetry.space_group_name_H-M   'P 1'
#
loop_
_entity.id
_entity.type
_entity.pdbx_description
1 polymer ?
#
loop_
_entity_poly.entity_id
_entity_poly.type
_entity_poly.pdbx_seq_one_letter_code
_entity_poly.pdbx_strand_id
1 'polypeptide(L)'
;MIINYYDELRNVLTKHGYTLLSIDWIGTRDFTVPVYEFLQTALKTDYNNGYGGVATPMDVVIVMKDGSWFERAEYDGSEWWEYKKFNIPEYLQK
;
A
#
# COMPACT_ATOMS: atom_id res chain seq x y z
N MET A 1 -17.01 -8.40 5.48
CA MET A 1 -16.21 -7.75 6.54
C MET A 1 -15.90 -6.33 6.16
N ILE A 2 -16.16 -5.38 7.03
CA ILE A 2 -15.86 -3.97 6.78
C ILE A 2 -14.45 -3.67 7.28
N ILE A 3 -13.64 -3.08 6.42
CA ILE A 3 -12.24 -2.76 6.70
C ILE A 3 -12.03 -1.27 6.48
N ASN A 4 -11.36 -0.62 7.44
CA ASN A 4 -10.93 0.76 7.27
C ASN A 4 -9.57 0.79 6.59
N TYR A 5 -9.43 1.60 5.56
CA TYR A 5 -8.20 1.68 4.76
C TYR A 5 -6.98 2.10 5.56
N TYR A 6 -7.15 3.05 6.46
CA TYR A 6 -6.04 3.54 7.28
C TYR A 6 -5.54 2.44 8.22
N ASP A 7 -6.45 1.74 8.88
CA ASP A 7 -6.09 0.65 9.78
C ASP A 7 -5.41 -0.48 9.03
N GLU A 8 -5.93 -0.81 7.85
CA GLU A 8 -5.33 -1.85 7.01
C GLU A 8 -3.89 -1.49 6.63
N LEU A 9 -3.68 -0.24 6.20
CA LEU A 9 -2.34 0.21 5.82
C LEU A 9 -1.39 0.17 7.02
N ARG A 10 -1.81 0.70 8.16
CA ARG A 10 -0.98 0.68 9.36
C ARG A 10 -0.60 -0.74 9.77
N ASN A 11 -1.54 -1.65 9.68
CA ASN A 11 -1.29 -3.04 10.07
C ASN A 11 -0.26 -3.70 9.14
N VAL A 12 -0.36 -3.49 7.84
CA VAL A 12 0.60 -4.08 6.90
C VAL A 12 1.99 -3.44 7.05
N LEU A 13 2.06 -2.15 7.26
CA LEU A 13 3.33 -1.47 7.50
C LEU A 13 4.01 -2.03 8.75
N THR A 14 3.28 -2.13 9.85
CA THR A 14 3.80 -2.67 11.11
C THR A 14 4.28 -4.10 10.94
N LYS A 15 3.53 -4.91 10.20
CA LYS A 15 3.90 -6.30 9.93
C LYS A 15 5.27 -6.41 9.25
N HIS A 16 5.63 -5.43 8.45
CA HIS A 16 6.90 -5.41 7.72
C HIS A 16 7.96 -4.51 8.38
N GLY A 17 7.72 -4.05 9.60
CA GLY A 17 8.70 -3.29 10.37
C GLY A 17 8.74 -1.79 10.03
N TYR A 18 7.71 -1.27 9.39
CA TYR A 18 7.63 0.14 9.01
C TYR A 18 6.66 0.93 9.88
N THR A 19 6.79 2.25 9.81
CA THR A 19 5.81 3.19 10.34
C THR A 19 5.34 4.10 9.20
N LEU A 20 4.36 4.96 9.48
CA LEU A 20 3.91 5.95 8.49
C LEU A 20 5.04 6.88 8.06
N LEU A 21 6.00 7.15 8.96
CA LEU A 21 7.16 7.99 8.66
C LEU A 21 8.13 7.32 7.70
N SER A 22 8.00 6.03 7.47
CA SER A 22 8.84 5.30 6.53
C SER A 22 8.41 5.49 5.07
N ILE A 23 7.24 6.10 4.85
CA ILE A 23 6.72 6.33 3.51
C ILE A 23 7.48 7.47 2.85
N ASP A 24 8.00 7.22 1.64
CA ASP A 24 8.67 8.24 0.84
C ASP A 24 7.65 8.99 -0.03
N TRP A 25 6.88 8.23 -0.84
CA TRP A 25 5.85 8.83 -1.67
C TRP A 25 4.77 7.80 -2.01
N ILE A 26 3.62 8.31 -2.43
CA ILE A 26 2.47 7.50 -2.86
C ILE A 26 2.07 8.01 -4.24
N GLY A 27 1.71 7.11 -5.13
CA GLY A 27 1.28 7.54 -6.45
C GLY A 27 0.66 6.44 -7.28
N THR A 28 0.26 6.83 -8.47
CA THR A 28 -0.21 5.94 -9.51
C THR A 28 0.75 6.05 -10.69
N ARG A 29 0.43 5.33 -11.77
CA ARG A 29 1.18 5.42 -13.01
C ARG A 29 1.29 6.85 -13.55
N ASP A 30 0.28 7.69 -13.30
CA ASP A 30 0.16 9.00 -13.96
C ASP A 30 0.50 10.19 -13.06
N PHE A 31 0.45 10.03 -11.73
CA PHE A 31 0.70 11.16 -10.84
C PHE A 31 1.05 10.68 -9.43
N THR A 32 1.66 11.58 -8.65
CA THR A 32 1.87 11.35 -7.22
C THR A 32 0.74 11.94 -6.41
N VAL A 33 0.48 11.35 -5.25
CA VAL A 33 -0.55 11.82 -4.32
C VAL A 33 0.16 12.26 -3.03
N PRO A 34 -0.12 13.47 -2.51
CA PRO A 34 0.46 13.87 -1.24
C PRO A 34 0.15 12.85 -0.15
N VAL A 35 1.16 12.44 0.60
CA VAL A 35 1.01 11.38 1.61
C VAL A 35 -0.06 11.76 2.64
N TYR A 36 -0.02 13.01 3.12
CA TYR A 36 -0.99 13.47 4.11
C TYR A 36 -2.42 13.34 3.60
N GLU A 37 -2.67 13.79 2.37
CA GLU A 37 -4.01 13.73 1.78
C GLU A 37 -4.49 12.29 1.61
N PHE A 38 -3.61 11.41 1.17
CA PHE A 38 -3.94 10.00 1.03
C PHE A 38 -4.35 9.42 2.39
N LEU A 39 -3.58 9.70 3.45
CA LEU A 39 -3.88 9.18 4.78
C LEU A 39 -5.18 9.75 5.34
N GLN A 40 -5.46 11.03 5.10
CA GLN A 40 -6.72 11.64 5.55
C GLN A 40 -7.91 10.99 4.84
N THR A 41 -7.80 10.73 3.55
CA THR A 41 -8.86 10.03 2.82
C THR A 41 -9.02 8.61 3.32
N ALA A 42 -7.91 7.92 3.59
CA ALA A 42 -7.93 6.54 4.08
C ALA A 42 -8.65 6.43 5.43
N LEU A 43 -8.45 7.39 6.32
CA LEU A 43 -9.14 7.42 7.62
C LEU A 43 -10.66 7.41 7.46
N LYS A 44 -11.16 8.00 6.39
CA LYS A 44 -12.59 8.15 6.14
C LYS A 44 -13.14 7.07 5.21
N THR A 45 -12.30 6.13 4.76
CA THR A 45 -12.70 5.16 3.75
C THR A 45 -12.77 3.76 4.35
N ASP A 46 -13.98 3.23 4.43
CA ASP A 46 -14.23 1.85 4.79
C ASP A 46 -14.68 1.10 3.54
N TYR A 47 -14.35 -0.17 3.44
CA TYR A 47 -14.81 -0.97 2.33
C TYR A 47 -15.15 -2.38 2.79
N ASN A 48 -15.97 -3.08 2.00
CA ASN A 48 -16.41 -4.43 2.31
C ASN A 48 -15.55 -5.43 1.55
N ASN A 49 -14.54 -5.96 2.22
CA ASN A 49 -13.61 -6.89 1.62
C ASN A 49 -14.29 -8.24 1.35
N GLY A 50 -14.13 -8.74 0.12
CA GLY A 50 -14.71 -10.02 -0.28
C GLY A 50 -16.02 -9.91 -1.04
N TYR A 51 -16.53 -8.71 -1.32
CA TYR A 51 -17.82 -8.53 -1.97
C TYR A 51 -17.75 -7.80 -3.31
N GLY A 52 -16.59 -7.81 -3.94
CA GLY A 52 -16.48 -7.44 -5.35
C GLY A 52 -16.24 -5.98 -5.66
N GLY A 53 -16.33 -5.08 -4.71
CA GLY A 53 -16.01 -3.68 -4.95
C GLY A 53 -14.50 -3.45 -4.87
N VAL A 54 -13.97 -2.61 -5.74
CA VAL A 54 -12.58 -2.18 -5.65
C VAL A 54 -12.56 -0.74 -5.17
N ALA A 55 -12.07 -0.53 -3.95
CA ALA A 55 -12.11 0.79 -3.31
C ALA A 55 -10.93 1.67 -3.69
N THR A 56 -9.82 1.09 -4.17
CA THR A 56 -8.60 1.81 -4.52
C THR A 56 -8.21 1.45 -5.95
N PRO A 57 -7.76 2.42 -6.77
CA PRO A 57 -7.18 2.09 -8.06
C PRO A 57 -6.05 1.06 -7.91
N MET A 58 -6.02 0.06 -8.78
CA MET A 58 -5.05 -1.03 -8.67
C MET A 58 -3.62 -0.62 -9.00
N ASP A 59 -3.42 0.54 -9.59
CA ASP A 59 -2.08 1.04 -9.90
C ASP A 59 -1.49 1.93 -8.80
N VAL A 60 -2.16 2.03 -7.65
CA VAL A 60 -1.60 2.79 -6.52
C VAL A 60 -0.44 2.02 -5.90
N VAL A 61 0.67 2.72 -5.68
CA VAL A 61 1.84 2.19 -4.99
C VAL A 61 2.20 3.09 -3.83
N ILE A 62 2.70 2.48 -2.77
CA ILE A 62 3.24 3.19 -1.61
C ILE A 62 4.71 2.85 -1.53
N VAL A 63 5.57 3.84 -1.82
CA VAL A 63 7.02 3.63 -1.89
C VAL A 63 7.65 4.05 -0.58
N MET A 64 8.47 3.15 -0.03
CA MET A 64 9.13 3.36 1.24
C MET A 64 10.50 4.00 1.04
N LYS A 65 11.02 4.63 2.08
CA LYS A 65 12.31 5.33 2.02
C LYS A 65 13.49 4.41 1.72
N ASP A 66 13.35 3.11 2.00
CA ASP A 66 14.39 2.13 1.70
C ASP A 66 14.32 1.58 0.28
N GLY A 67 13.40 2.08 -0.55
CA GLY A 67 13.24 1.65 -1.94
C GLY A 67 12.28 0.48 -2.14
N SER A 68 11.79 -0.12 -1.09
CA SER A 68 10.73 -1.12 -1.20
C SER A 68 9.38 -0.42 -1.43
N TRP A 69 8.34 -1.20 -1.76
CA TRP A 69 7.04 -0.60 -2.00
C TRP A 69 5.92 -1.60 -1.74
N PHE A 70 4.70 -1.08 -1.60
CA PHE A 70 3.49 -1.87 -1.53
C PHE A 70 2.64 -1.57 -2.75
N GLU A 71 2.08 -2.62 -3.34
CA GLU A 71 1.13 -2.51 -4.45
C GLU A 71 -0.23 -2.97 -3.98
N ARG A 72 -1.29 -2.37 -4.53
CA ARG A 72 -2.64 -2.84 -4.27
C ARG A 72 -2.90 -4.07 -5.12
N ALA A 73 -3.36 -5.14 -4.50
CA ALA A 73 -3.66 -6.41 -5.16
C ALA A 73 -5.11 -6.79 -4.91
N GLU A 74 -5.68 -7.59 -5.82
CA GLU A 74 -7.07 -8.02 -5.73
C GLU A 74 -7.20 -9.44 -6.27
N TYR A 75 -8.05 -10.23 -5.64
CA TYR A 75 -8.41 -11.54 -6.13
C TYR A 75 -9.81 -11.88 -5.64
N ASP A 76 -10.71 -12.16 -6.59
CA ASP A 76 -12.07 -12.65 -6.31
C ASP A 76 -12.81 -11.74 -5.30
N GLY A 77 -12.70 -10.42 -5.50
CA GLY A 77 -13.41 -9.46 -4.66
C GLY A 77 -12.70 -9.09 -3.38
N SER A 78 -11.56 -9.69 -3.08
CA SER A 78 -10.74 -9.35 -1.92
C SER A 78 -9.56 -8.49 -2.35
N GLU A 79 -9.19 -7.53 -1.52
CA GLU A 79 -8.08 -6.61 -1.78
C GLU A 79 -7.10 -6.65 -0.63
N TRP A 80 -5.83 -6.35 -0.94
CA TRP A 80 -4.80 -6.21 0.08
C TRP A 80 -3.62 -5.42 -0.46
N TRP A 81 -2.69 -5.04 0.45
CA TRP A 81 -1.42 -4.45 0.07
C TRP A 81 -0.37 -5.53 0.01
N GLU A 82 0.29 -5.67 -1.14
CA GLU A 82 1.33 -6.66 -1.36
C GLU A 82 2.70 -6.02 -1.30
N TYR A 83 3.56 -6.57 -0.45
CA TYR A 83 4.91 -6.04 -0.25
C TYR A 83 5.84 -6.50 -1.36
N LYS A 84 6.60 -5.56 -1.90
CA LYS A 84 7.59 -5.80 -2.94
C LYS A 84 8.90 -5.14 -2.55
N LYS A 85 10.01 -5.79 -2.84
CA LYS A 85 11.30 -5.15 -2.72
C LYS A 85 12.21 -5.66 -3.83
N PHE A 86 13.17 -4.83 -4.20
CA PHE A 86 14.13 -5.19 -5.20
C PHE A 86 15.21 -6.07 -4.57
N ASN A 87 15.32 -7.30 -5.05
CA ASN A 87 16.31 -8.25 -4.57
C ASN A 87 17.38 -8.45 -5.65
N ILE A 88 18.56 -7.90 -5.40
CA ILE A 88 19.73 -8.18 -6.24
C ILE A 88 20.30 -9.52 -5.79
N PRO A 89 20.50 -10.50 -6.70
CA PRO A 89 21.14 -11.76 -6.33
C PRO A 89 22.44 -11.51 -5.59
N GLU A 90 22.71 -12.31 -4.58
CA GLU A 90 23.86 -12.09 -3.69
C GLU A 90 25.17 -11.98 -4.43
N TYR A 91 25.36 -12.79 -5.49
CA TYR A 91 26.61 -12.78 -6.28
C TYR A 91 26.81 -11.50 -7.09
N LEU A 92 25.77 -10.66 -7.22
CA LEU A 92 25.87 -9.35 -7.90
C LEU A 92 26.01 -8.19 -6.93
N GLN A 93 25.90 -8.44 -5.64
CA GLN A 93 26.07 -7.41 -4.62
C GLN A 93 27.56 -7.17 -4.39
N LYS A 94 27.89 -5.92 -4.10
CA LYS A 94 29.28 -5.53 -3.83
C LYS A 94 29.44 -5.06 -2.40
#